data_925c3f648465e6a674e22a079ab752b8
#
_entry.id   925c3f648465e6a674e22a079ab752b8
#
_cell.length_a   1.000
_cell.length_b   1.000
_cell.length_c   1.000
_cell.angle_alpha   90.00
_cell.angle_beta   90.00
_cell.angle_gamma   90.00
#
_symmetry.space_group_name_H-M   'P 1'
#
loop_
_entity.id
_entity.type
_entity.pdbx_description
1 polymer ?
#
loop_
_entity_poly.entity_id
_entity_poly.type
_entity_poly.pdbx_seq_one_letter_code
_entity_poly.pdbx_strand_id
1 'polypeptide(L)'
;MSEKLKKLKIQKILQEYSFLRIDDEYKKTLKEEHIGDFLKQAGIHKDKDEQESEPKPAEFKKEEKVIDDKDISKYSKLKMKNIFREIVKVTHPDKTDSEELNEIYVEAKKAKERNDLLELYFICGKLKIDIKLDEIDIKALNKIIENKKKVLEQFEKSWIWVWANADSDEERDALVKKFNKNRK
;
A
#
# COMPACT_ATOMS: atom_id res chain seq x y z
N MET A 1 -25.67 -16.16 -0.01
CA MET A 1 -25.57 -14.87 -0.79
C MET A 1 -25.65 -15.20 -2.27
N SER A 2 -26.43 -14.43 -3.06
CA SER A 2 -26.55 -14.67 -4.51
C SER A 2 -25.22 -14.39 -5.23
N GLU A 3 -24.96 -15.07 -6.37
CA GLU A 3 -23.75 -14.86 -7.18
C GLU A 3 -23.64 -13.41 -7.67
N LYS A 4 -24.77 -12.77 -8.03
CA LYS A 4 -24.79 -11.36 -8.41
C LYS A 4 -24.30 -10.45 -7.28
N LEU A 5 -24.72 -10.71 -6.05
CA LEU A 5 -24.29 -9.92 -4.89
C LEU A 5 -22.83 -10.13 -4.55
N LYS A 6 -22.32 -11.36 -4.73
CA LYS A 6 -20.87 -11.65 -4.56
C LYS A 6 -20.04 -10.85 -5.58
N LYS A 7 -20.42 -10.87 -6.87
CA LYS A 7 -19.73 -10.12 -7.91
C LYS A 7 -19.70 -8.60 -7.63
N LEU A 8 -20.81 -8.03 -7.19
CA LEU A 8 -20.88 -6.61 -6.81
C LEU A 8 -19.99 -6.28 -5.61
N LYS A 9 -19.93 -7.16 -4.60
CA LYS A 9 -19.04 -6.97 -3.45
C LYS A 9 -17.57 -6.99 -3.88
N ILE A 10 -17.19 -7.93 -4.74
CA ILE A 10 -15.83 -8.01 -5.27
C ILE A 10 -15.49 -6.74 -6.06
N GLN A 11 -16.37 -6.32 -6.95
CA GLN A 11 -16.18 -5.10 -7.72
C GLN A 11 -16.00 -3.87 -6.80
N LYS A 12 -16.82 -3.75 -5.75
CA LYS A 12 -16.68 -2.69 -4.75
C LYS A 12 -15.30 -2.74 -4.07
N ILE A 13 -14.84 -3.91 -3.63
CA ILE A 13 -13.53 -4.10 -3.00
C ILE A 13 -12.40 -3.67 -3.94
N LEU A 14 -12.46 -4.07 -5.22
CA LEU A 14 -11.42 -3.73 -6.19
C LEU A 14 -11.41 -2.24 -6.55
N GLN A 15 -12.57 -1.59 -6.62
CA GLN A 15 -12.66 -0.13 -6.81
C GLN A 15 -12.09 0.62 -5.60
N GLU A 16 -12.45 0.20 -4.40
CA GLU A 16 -11.93 0.78 -3.17
C GLU A 16 -10.41 0.62 -3.08
N TYR A 17 -9.89 -0.52 -3.47
CA TYR A 17 -8.44 -0.74 -3.55
C TYR A 17 -7.75 0.17 -4.58
N SER A 18 -8.37 0.35 -5.74
CA SER A 18 -7.85 1.29 -6.75
C SER A 18 -7.71 2.71 -6.18
N PHE A 19 -8.68 3.17 -5.42
CA PHE A 19 -8.62 4.45 -4.72
C PHE A 19 -7.47 4.51 -3.72
N LEU A 20 -7.33 3.48 -2.88
CA LEU A 20 -6.26 3.43 -1.89
C LEU A 20 -4.86 3.38 -2.51
N ARG A 21 -4.72 2.79 -3.70
CA ARG A 21 -3.44 2.82 -4.44
C ARG A 21 -3.06 4.23 -4.86
N ILE A 22 -4.01 4.97 -5.42
CA ILE A 22 -3.79 6.36 -5.85
C ILE A 22 -3.45 7.24 -4.64
N ASP A 23 -4.17 7.06 -3.54
CA ASP A 23 -3.94 7.80 -2.30
C ASP A 23 -2.56 7.47 -1.67
N ASP A 24 -2.15 6.20 -1.67
CA ASP A 24 -0.82 5.77 -1.22
C ASP A 24 0.29 6.38 -2.09
N GLU A 25 0.11 6.37 -3.42
CA GLU A 25 1.06 6.96 -4.36
C GLU A 25 1.16 8.48 -4.18
N TYR A 26 0.02 9.17 -4.06
CA TYR A 26 -0.02 10.60 -3.79
C TYR A 26 0.73 10.96 -2.50
N LYS A 27 0.49 10.22 -1.41
CA LYS A 27 1.14 10.45 -0.11
C LYS A 27 2.64 10.17 -0.15
N LYS A 28 3.07 9.16 -0.91
CA LYS A 28 4.49 8.87 -1.12
C LYS A 28 5.18 9.99 -1.90
N THR A 29 4.60 10.40 -3.01
CA THR A 29 5.13 11.48 -3.84
C THR A 29 5.23 12.78 -3.02
N LEU A 30 4.18 13.13 -2.29
CA LEU A 30 4.19 14.30 -1.41
C LEU A 30 5.33 14.21 -0.36
N LYS A 31 5.52 13.04 0.26
CA LYS A 31 6.61 12.82 1.21
C LYS A 31 7.97 13.00 0.51
N GLU A 32 8.17 12.39 -0.64
CA GLU A 32 9.43 12.44 -1.39
C GLU A 32 9.79 13.87 -1.81
N GLU A 33 8.80 14.64 -2.27
CA GLU A 33 9.00 16.04 -2.68
C GLU A 33 9.34 16.97 -1.52
N HIS A 34 8.73 16.76 -0.36
CA HIS A 34 8.80 17.72 0.75
C HIS A 34 9.71 17.31 1.92
N ILE A 35 10.14 16.05 2.00
CA ILE A 35 10.90 15.57 3.16
C ILE A 35 12.25 16.30 3.31
N GLY A 36 12.90 16.63 2.20
CA GLY A 36 14.16 17.35 2.18
C GLY A 36 14.05 18.74 2.80
N ASP A 37 13.05 19.51 2.40
CA ASP A 37 12.79 20.85 2.90
C ASP A 37 12.36 20.86 4.35
N PHE A 38 11.49 19.94 4.74
CA PHE A 38 11.08 19.76 6.14
C PHE A 38 12.28 19.46 7.05
N LEU A 39 13.15 18.52 6.67
CA LEU A 39 14.34 18.18 7.46
C LEU A 39 15.33 19.34 7.55
N LYS A 40 15.56 20.06 6.45
CA LYS A 40 16.40 21.24 6.41
C LYS A 40 15.87 22.33 7.35
N GLN A 41 14.60 22.63 7.30
CA GLN A 41 13.95 23.61 8.17
C GLN A 41 13.95 23.17 9.66
N ALA A 42 13.85 21.86 9.93
CA ALA A 42 13.96 21.29 11.26
C ALA A 42 15.41 21.24 11.81
N GLY A 43 16.41 21.65 11.01
CA GLY A 43 17.82 21.60 11.41
C GLY A 43 18.39 20.19 11.48
N ILE A 44 17.80 19.26 10.74
CA ILE A 44 18.26 17.86 10.67
C ILE A 44 19.10 17.73 9.42
N HIS A 45 20.43 17.61 9.58
CA HIS A 45 21.34 17.29 8.49
C HIS A 45 21.49 15.77 8.41
N LYS A 46 21.25 15.20 7.22
CA LYS A 46 21.64 13.81 6.96
C LYS A 46 23.16 13.81 6.79
N ASP A 47 23.89 13.33 7.79
CA ASP A 47 25.27 12.95 7.57
C ASP A 47 25.29 11.80 6.55
N LYS A 48 26.22 11.90 5.59
CA LYS A 48 26.26 11.03 4.40
C LYS A 48 26.56 9.56 4.67
N ASP A 49 26.80 9.17 5.93
CA ASP A 49 27.27 7.85 6.30
C ASP A 49 26.28 7.00 7.13
N GLU A 50 25.10 7.49 7.44
CA GLU A 50 24.07 6.67 8.08
C GLU A 50 22.99 6.26 7.08
N GLN A 51 23.18 5.05 6.53
CA GLN A 51 22.09 4.29 5.93
C GLN A 51 20.97 4.15 6.96
N GLU A 52 19.78 4.68 6.60
CA GLU A 52 18.48 4.31 7.16
C GLU A 52 18.30 4.41 8.70
N SER A 53 18.45 5.62 9.25
CA SER A 53 17.58 5.95 10.37
C SER A 53 16.71 7.14 9.97
N GLU A 54 15.60 6.85 9.30
CA GLU A 54 14.50 7.82 9.22
C GLU A 54 14.20 8.26 10.66
N PRO A 55 14.02 9.59 10.93
CA PRO A 55 13.48 10.00 12.22
C PRO A 55 12.13 9.30 12.36
N LYS A 56 12.09 8.27 13.20
CA LYS A 56 10.85 7.54 13.48
C LYS A 56 9.85 8.60 13.92
N PRO A 57 8.73 8.79 13.22
CA PRO A 57 7.60 9.49 13.80
C PRO A 57 7.37 8.81 15.14
N ALA A 58 7.05 9.57 16.19
CA ALA A 58 6.90 9.06 17.55
C ALA A 58 6.33 7.65 17.53
N GLU A 59 7.16 6.68 17.87
CA GLU A 59 6.93 5.24 17.82
C GLU A 59 5.66 4.85 17.06
N PHE A 60 5.77 4.70 15.74
CA PHE A 60 4.91 3.73 15.08
C PHE A 60 5.24 2.41 15.81
N LYS A 61 4.44 2.07 16.80
CA LYS A 61 4.43 0.73 17.36
C LYS A 61 4.45 -0.17 16.15
N LYS A 62 5.54 -0.96 16.01
CA LYS A 62 5.67 -1.99 14.98
C LYS A 62 4.29 -2.52 14.76
N GLU A 63 3.81 -2.44 13.50
CA GLU A 63 2.52 -2.99 13.12
C GLU A 63 2.30 -4.24 13.96
N GLU A 64 1.33 -4.20 14.86
CA GLU A 64 0.86 -5.42 15.47
C GLU A 64 0.63 -6.33 14.29
N LYS A 65 1.36 -7.45 14.24
CA LYS A 65 1.17 -8.51 13.28
C LYS A 65 -0.30 -8.89 13.35
N VAL A 66 -1.10 -8.16 12.57
CA VAL A 66 -2.51 -8.41 12.47
C VAL A 66 -2.60 -9.68 11.66
N ILE A 67 -3.06 -10.69 12.34
CA ILE A 67 -3.34 -12.06 11.93
C ILE A 67 -2.23 -13.03 12.33
N ASP A 68 -2.25 -13.43 13.57
CA ASP A 68 -1.77 -14.74 13.98
C ASP A 68 -2.93 -15.73 13.79
N ASP A 69 -3.15 -16.10 12.53
CA ASP A 69 -4.01 -17.23 12.20
C ASP A 69 -3.24 -18.07 11.18
N LYS A 70 -2.50 -19.06 11.71
CA LYS A 70 -1.62 -19.93 10.90
C LYS A 70 -2.35 -20.59 9.72
N ASP A 71 -3.64 -20.85 9.89
CA ASP A 71 -4.49 -21.44 8.87
C ASP A 71 -4.85 -20.46 7.75
N ILE A 72 -5.11 -19.19 8.07
CA ILE A 72 -5.33 -18.14 7.08
C ILE A 72 -4.04 -17.88 6.27
N SER A 73 -2.89 -17.91 6.91
CA SER A 73 -1.58 -17.73 6.25
C SER A 73 -1.31 -18.84 5.21
N LYS A 74 -1.59 -20.09 5.54
CA LYS A 74 -1.36 -21.23 4.64
C LYS A 74 -2.35 -21.22 3.46
N TYR A 75 -3.61 -20.94 3.73
CA TYR A 75 -4.66 -20.80 2.73
C TYR A 75 -4.35 -19.63 1.78
N SER A 76 -3.98 -18.48 2.31
CA SER A 76 -3.60 -17.30 1.54
C SER A 76 -2.42 -17.56 0.61
N LYS A 77 -1.36 -18.27 1.06
CA LYS A 77 -0.19 -18.60 0.23
C LYS A 77 -0.56 -19.52 -0.93
N LEU A 78 -1.40 -20.54 -0.70
CA LEU A 78 -1.84 -21.45 -1.76
C LEU A 78 -2.70 -20.70 -2.78
N LYS A 79 -3.59 -19.84 -2.31
CA LYS A 79 -4.46 -19.03 -3.16
C LYS A 79 -3.64 -18.05 -4.01
N MET A 80 -2.70 -17.33 -3.43
CA MET A 80 -1.77 -16.46 -4.16
C MET A 80 -1.02 -17.20 -5.27
N LYS A 81 -0.52 -18.42 -4.97
CA LYS A 81 0.17 -19.23 -5.96
C LYS A 81 -0.73 -19.57 -7.14
N ASN A 82 -1.99 -19.91 -6.88
CA ASN A 82 -2.96 -20.26 -7.92
C ASN A 82 -3.33 -19.03 -8.76
N ILE A 83 -3.64 -17.91 -8.12
CA ILE A 83 -3.95 -16.65 -8.80
C ILE A 83 -2.79 -16.21 -9.68
N PHE A 84 -1.58 -16.19 -9.14
CA PHE A 84 -0.38 -15.83 -9.89
C PHE A 84 -0.19 -16.73 -11.12
N ARG A 85 -0.45 -18.04 -11.00
CA ARG A 85 -0.38 -18.95 -12.17
C ARG A 85 -1.39 -18.58 -13.27
N GLU A 86 -2.61 -18.19 -12.91
CA GLU A 86 -3.60 -17.76 -13.90
C GLU A 86 -3.17 -16.46 -14.58
N ILE A 87 -2.60 -15.49 -13.84
CA ILE A 87 -2.02 -14.28 -14.43
C ILE A 87 -0.90 -14.62 -15.41
N VAL A 88 0.05 -15.46 -15.00
CA VAL A 88 1.20 -15.87 -15.80
C VAL A 88 0.79 -16.56 -17.12
N LYS A 89 -0.30 -17.32 -17.13
CA LYS A 89 -0.79 -17.97 -18.37
C LYS A 89 -1.09 -16.95 -19.48
N VAL A 90 -1.47 -15.73 -19.10
CA VAL A 90 -1.87 -14.66 -20.04
C VAL A 90 -0.72 -13.68 -20.30
N THR A 91 0.15 -13.46 -19.31
CA THR A 91 1.13 -12.36 -19.32
C THR A 91 2.59 -12.80 -19.48
N HIS A 92 2.85 -14.13 -19.62
CA HIS A 92 4.24 -14.62 -19.70
C HIS A 92 4.96 -14.10 -20.95
N PRO A 93 6.19 -13.56 -20.84
CA PRO A 93 6.93 -13.02 -21.98
C PRO A 93 7.10 -13.98 -23.15
N ASP A 94 7.23 -15.30 -22.87
CA ASP A 94 7.33 -16.31 -23.92
C ASP A 94 6.02 -16.53 -24.72
N LYS A 95 4.91 -15.95 -24.27
CA LYS A 95 3.58 -16.12 -24.87
C LYS A 95 3.03 -14.85 -25.51
N THR A 96 3.62 -13.73 -25.22
CA THR A 96 3.15 -12.44 -25.71
C THR A 96 4.30 -11.48 -25.90
N ASP A 97 4.27 -10.76 -27.04
CA ASP A 97 5.20 -9.65 -27.33
C ASP A 97 4.65 -8.30 -26.87
N SER A 98 3.51 -8.29 -26.15
CA SER A 98 2.88 -7.07 -25.64
C SER A 98 3.68 -6.53 -24.47
N GLU A 99 4.21 -5.31 -24.62
CA GLU A 99 4.91 -4.58 -23.56
C GLU A 99 4.01 -4.37 -22.33
N GLU A 100 2.75 -4.02 -22.55
CA GLU A 100 1.75 -3.84 -21.48
C GLU A 100 1.56 -5.13 -20.65
N LEU A 101 1.46 -6.30 -21.31
CA LEU A 101 1.32 -7.57 -20.61
C LEU A 101 2.61 -7.96 -19.87
N ASN A 102 3.76 -7.61 -20.42
CA ASN A 102 5.05 -7.83 -19.75
C ASN A 102 5.17 -6.97 -18.49
N GLU A 103 4.72 -5.71 -18.52
CA GLU A 103 4.66 -4.84 -17.32
C GLU A 103 3.74 -5.44 -16.25
N ILE A 104 2.56 -5.91 -16.65
CA ILE A 104 1.61 -6.58 -15.74
C ILE A 104 2.22 -7.86 -15.14
N TYR A 105 2.99 -8.62 -15.90
CA TYR A 105 3.72 -9.78 -15.38
C TYR A 105 4.70 -9.38 -14.27
N VAL A 106 5.50 -8.32 -14.50
CA VAL A 106 6.45 -7.80 -13.51
C VAL A 106 5.71 -7.30 -12.25
N GLU A 107 4.59 -6.59 -12.43
CA GLU A 107 3.75 -6.11 -11.33
C GLU A 107 3.21 -7.29 -10.49
N ALA A 108 2.69 -8.33 -11.15
CA ALA A 108 2.21 -9.54 -10.49
C ALA A 108 3.32 -10.31 -9.75
N LYS A 109 4.53 -10.37 -10.32
CA LYS A 109 5.69 -10.98 -9.66
C LYS A 109 6.05 -10.25 -8.38
N LYS A 110 6.15 -8.91 -8.42
CA LYS A 110 6.38 -8.06 -7.25
C LYS A 110 5.29 -8.22 -6.19
N ALA A 111 4.02 -8.28 -6.60
CA ALA A 111 2.89 -8.48 -5.69
C ALA A 111 2.98 -9.83 -4.97
N LYS A 112 3.33 -10.90 -5.69
CA LYS A 112 3.54 -12.23 -5.10
C LYS A 112 4.70 -12.24 -4.10
N GLU A 113 5.82 -11.61 -4.41
CA GLU A 113 7.00 -11.52 -3.54
C GLU A 113 6.67 -10.78 -2.24
N ARG A 114 5.86 -9.74 -2.31
CA ARG A 114 5.39 -8.96 -1.15
C ARG A 114 4.20 -9.60 -0.42
N ASN A 115 3.72 -10.76 -0.88
CA ASN A 115 2.51 -11.41 -0.38
C ASN A 115 1.25 -10.51 -0.46
N ASP A 116 1.16 -9.65 -1.47
CA ASP A 116 0.00 -8.76 -1.68
C ASP A 116 -1.10 -9.46 -2.47
N LEU A 117 -1.97 -10.16 -1.76
CA LEU A 117 -3.10 -10.89 -2.34
C LEU A 117 -4.09 -9.95 -3.04
N LEU A 118 -4.30 -8.75 -2.48
CA LEU A 118 -5.25 -7.78 -3.01
C LEU A 118 -4.80 -7.23 -4.36
N GLU A 119 -3.49 -6.97 -4.51
CA GLU A 119 -2.89 -6.57 -5.78
C GLU A 119 -3.06 -7.65 -6.85
N LEU A 120 -2.85 -8.93 -6.51
CA LEU A 120 -3.06 -10.02 -7.46
C LEU A 120 -4.51 -10.11 -7.94
N TYR A 121 -5.49 -9.91 -7.04
CA TYR A 121 -6.90 -9.86 -7.44
C TYR A 121 -7.22 -8.63 -8.31
N PHE A 122 -6.60 -7.50 -8.03
CA PHE A 122 -6.74 -6.29 -8.83
C PHE A 122 -6.22 -6.51 -10.26
N ILE A 123 -5.04 -7.13 -10.40
CA ILE A 123 -4.46 -7.51 -11.70
C ILE A 123 -5.39 -8.47 -12.45
N CYS A 124 -5.96 -9.46 -11.77
CA CYS A 124 -6.95 -10.34 -12.40
C CYS A 124 -8.16 -9.59 -12.91
N GLY A 125 -8.62 -8.58 -12.17
CA GLY A 125 -9.70 -7.69 -12.62
C GLY A 125 -9.34 -6.92 -13.90
N LYS A 126 -8.12 -6.38 -13.99
CA LYS A 126 -7.60 -5.72 -15.21
C LYS A 126 -7.58 -6.68 -16.40
N LEU A 127 -7.11 -7.90 -16.19
CA LEU A 127 -6.98 -8.93 -17.23
C LEU A 127 -8.30 -9.65 -17.52
N LYS A 128 -9.40 -9.33 -16.86
CA LYS A 128 -10.70 -10.01 -16.95
C LYS A 128 -10.62 -11.53 -16.67
N ILE A 129 -9.68 -11.92 -15.83
CA ILE A 129 -9.55 -13.31 -15.37
C ILE A 129 -10.64 -13.57 -14.31
N ASP A 130 -11.51 -14.52 -14.58
CA ASP A 130 -12.58 -14.89 -13.64
C ASP A 130 -12.01 -15.76 -12.50
N ILE A 131 -11.88 -15.19 -11.32
CA ILE A 131 -11.46 -15.88 -10.11
C ILE A 131 -12.63 -16.04 -9.17
N LYS A 132 -12.94 -17.29 -8.85
CA LYS A 132 -13.97 -17.61 -7.86
C LYS A 132 -13.49 -17.20 -6.47
N LEU A 133 -14.17 -16.25 -5.88
CA LEU A 133 -13.99 -15.81 -4.49
C LEU A 133 -15.07 -16.44 -3.62
N ASP A 134 -14.67 -17.04 -2.52
CA ASP A 134 -15.60 -17.49 -1.47
C ASP A 134 -15.83 -16.39 -0.41
N GLU A 135 -16.65 -16.68 0.58
CA GLU A 135 -16.97 -15.70 1.64
C GLU A 135 -15.76 -15.42 2.55
N ILE A 136 -14.86 -16.38 2.69
CA ILE A 136 -13.65 -16.25 3.50
C ILE A 136 -12.69 -15.27 2.80
N ASP A 137 -12.56 -15.41 1.49
CA ASP A 137 -11.75 -14.48 0.68
C ASP A 137 -12.26 -13.04 0.81
N ILE A 138 -13.57 -12.84 0.66
CA ILE A 138 -14.18 -11.50 0.75
C ILE A 138 -13.95 -10.89 2.13
N LYS A 139 -14.04 -11.66 3.22
CA LYS A 139 -13.74 -11.19 4.57
C LYS A 139 -12.27 -10.81 4.72
N ALA A 140 -11.37 -11.65 4.22
CA ALA A 140 -9.92 -11.40 4.26
C ALA A 140 -9.54 -10.13 3.49
N LEU A 141 -10.06 -9.95 2.28
CA LEU A 141 -9.81 -8.77 1.45
C LEU A 141 -10.33 -7.48 2.11
N ASN A 142 -11.52 -7.50 2.71
CA ASN A 142 -12.04 -6.35 3.46
C ASN A 142 -11.11 -5.97 4.63
N LYS A 143 -10.61 -6.97 5.38
CA LYS A 143 -9.68 -6.70 6.48
C LYS A 143 -8.37 -6.08 6.00
N ILE A 144 -7.84 -6.51 4.85
CA ILE A 144 -6.65 -5.91 4.24
C ILE A 144 -6.92 -4.45 3.87
N ILE A 145 -8.09 -4.16 3.27
CA ILE A 145 -8.49 -2.79 2.92
C ILE A 145 -8.57 -1.90 4.16
N GLU A 146 -9.25 -2.36 5.20
CA GLU A 146 -9.37 -1.60 6.46
C GLU A 146 -8.00 -1.30 7.08
N ASN A 147 -7.06 -2.26 7.02
CA ASN A 147 -5.71 -2.02 7.49
C ASN A 147 -4.95 -1.00 6.63
N LYS A 148 -5.07 -1.09 5.29
CA LYS A 148 -4.46 -0.09 4.39
C LYS A 148 -5.01 1.31 4.67
N LYS A 149 -6.33 1.47 4.86
CA LYS A 149 -6.94 2.76 5.26
C LYS A 149 -6.32 3.32 6.53
N LYS A 150 -6.24 2.50 7.58
CA LYS A 150 -5.63 2.93 8.86
C LYS A 150 -4.19 3.42 8.69
N VAL A 151 -3.40 2.75 7.86
CA VAL A 151 -2.02 3.18 7.57
C VAL A 151 -2.00 4.55 6.88
N LEU A 152 -2.86 4.76 5.88
CA LEU A 152 -2.96 6.03 5.17
C LEU A 152 -3.47 7.17 6.08
N GLU A 153 -4.47 6.90 6.92
CA GLU A 153 -4.96 7.84 7.93
C GLU A 153 -3.89 8.19 8.99
N GLN A 154 -3.03 7.22 9.35
CA GLN A 154 -1.91 7.48 10.26
C GLN A 154 -0.85 8.37 9.60
N PHE A 155 -0.60 8.19 8.31
CA PHE A 155 0.31 9.07 7.57
C PHE A 155 -0.18 10.52 7.57
N GLU A 156 -1.48 10.76 7.45
CA GLU A 156 -2.07 12.12 7.51
C GLU A 156 -1.86 12.80 8.87
N LYS A 157 -1.54 12.06 9.92
CA LYS A 157 -1.18 12.59 11.23
C LYS A 157 0.33 12.81 11.39
N SER A 158 1.14 12.44 10.40
CA SER A 158 2.58 12.62 10.45
C SER A 158 2.97 14.10 10.31
N TRP A 159 4.13 14.44 10.90
CA TRP A 159 4.66 15.81 10.83
C TRP A 159 4.87 16.27 9.39
N ILE A 160 5.37 15.39 8.53
CA ILE A 160 5.60 15.72 7.13
C ILE A 160 4.31 16.02 6.37
N TRP A 161 3.24 15.23 6.62
CA TRP A 161 1.95 15.49 6.01
C TRP A 161 1.37 16.84 6.42
N VAL A 162 1.32 17.10 7.74
CA VAL A 162 0.76 18.36 8.27
C VAL A 162 1.58 19.56 7.80
N TRP A 163 2.90 19.43 7.77
CA TRP A 163 3.80 20.49 7.30
C TRP A 163 3.66 20.75 5.79
N ALA A 164 3.57 19.72 4.97
CA ALA A 164 3.44 19.85 3.52
C ALA A 164 2.11 20.50 3.10
N ASN A 165 1.04 20.27 3.88
CA ASN A 165 -0.29 20.83 3.66
C ASN A 165 -0.56 22.12 4.44
N ALA A 166 0.44 22.73 5.07
CA ALA A 166 0.27 24.00 5.77
C ALA A 166 0.02 25.16 4.80
N ASP A 167 -0.90 26.05 5.17
CA ASP A 167 -1.38 27.13 4.31
C ASP A 167 -0.38 28.30 4.19
N SER A 168 0.59 28.41 5.12
CA SER A 168 1.57 29.49 5.13
C SER A 168 2.95 29.06 5.67
N ASP A 169 3.97 29.85 5.37
CA ASP A 169 5.32 29.62 5.89
C ASP A 169 5.40 29.83 7.40
N GLU A 170 4.59 30.76 7.96
CA GLU A 170 4.49 30.96 9.41
C GLU A 170 3.95 29.72 10.10
N GLU A 171 2.98 29.04 9.50
CA GLU A 171 2.43 27.78 10.01
C GLU A 171 3.47 26.67 9.95
N ARG A 172 4.21 26.56 8.84
CA ARG A 172 5.32 25.60 8.69
C ARG A 172 6.38 25.81 9.76
N ASP A 173 6.76 27.06 10.03
CA ASP A 173 7.72 27.41 11.07
C ASP A 173 7.22 27.00 12.48
N ALA A 174 5.93 27.24 12.76
CA ALA A 174 5.34 26.85 14.02
C ALA A 174 5.33 25.32 14.20
N LEU A 175 5.03 24.57 13.14
CA LEU A 175 5.05 23.11 13.13
C LEU A 175 6.46 22.57 13.39
N VAL A 176 7.48 23.13 12.75
CA VAL A 176 8.88 22.75 12.96
C VAL A 176 9.33 23.02 14.39
N LYS A 177 8.98 24.18 14.97
CA LYS A 177 9.25 24.48 16.39
C LYS A 177 8.62 23.46 17.32
N LYS A 178 7.36 23.07 17.05
CA LYS A 178 6.64 22.05 17.81
C LYS A 178 7.27 20.66 17.64
N PHE A 179 7.64 20.29 16.44
CA PHE A 179 8.36 19.05 16.15
C PHE A 179 9.66 18.96 16.93
N ASN A 180 10.49 20.00 16.88
CA ASN A 180 11.79 20.04 17.59
C ASN A 180 11.63 20.00 19.10
N LYS A 181 10.54 20.56 19.67
CA LYS A 181 10.23 20.45 21.08
C LYS A 181 9.87 19.04 21.53
N ASN A 182 9.16 18.30 20.68
CA ASN A 182 8.73 16.92 20.98
C ASN A 182 9.84 15.88 20.74
N ARG A 183 10.95 16.26 20.08
CA ARG A 183 12.10 15.39 19.81
C ARG A 183 13.13 15.39 20.98
N LYS A 184 13.10 16.41 21.84
CA LYS A 184 13.95 16.49 23.04
C LYS A 184 13.37 15.68 24.18
#